data_eddf2074a900ac1ab4750df047aa1afd
#
_entry.id   eddf2074a900ac1ab4750df047aa1afd
#
_cell.length_a   1.000
_cell.length_b   1.000
_cell.length_c   1.000
_cell.angle_alpha   90.00
_cell.angle_beta   90.00
_cell.angle_gamma   90.00
#
_symmetry.space_group_name_H-M   'P 1'
#
loop_
_entity.id
_entity.type
_entity.pdbx_description
1 polymer ?
#
loop_
_entity_poly.entity_id
_entity_poly.type
_entity_poly.pdbx_seq_one_letter_code
_entity_poly.pdbx_strand_id
1 'polypeptide(L)'
;MSEQTTALPHGEDRKEMLELYKTFLNSIEVTTNRRQQSNQFFIGLLTALLGVVGFVLSSEHLKEAKMIQFSVMLVVGITGLILSGVWREYLKSTLILSKAKFSVLNPMEDKFVVQPFSDEYNLLKEWDYVNLGKLEKILPLLMMIPYALLIFLSFVLLLR
;
A
#
# COMPACT_ATOMS: atom_id res chain seq x y z
N MET A 1 33.92 -22.48 24.51
CA MET A 1 33.27 -21.18 24.56
C MET A 1 34.28 -20.18 24.03
N SER A 2 34.27 -19.90 22.76
CA SER A 2 35.17 -18.95 22.08
C SER A 2 34.51 -17.57 22.08
N GLU A 3 35.07 -16.66 22.88
CA GLU A 3 34.75 -15.23 22.79
C GLU A 3 35.11 -14.74 21.37
N GLN A 4 34.08 -14.50 20.57
CA GLN A 4 34.28 -13.70 19.37
C GLN A 4 34.48 -12.24 19.81
N THR A 5 35.72 -11.86 19.96
CA THR A 5 36.14 -10.46 20.08
C THR A 5 35.69 -9.75 18.81
N THR A 6 34.64 -8.98 18.92
CA THR A 6 34.12 -8.07 17.87
C THR A 6 35.14 -6.92 17.73
N ALA A 7 36.22 -7.15 17.02
CA ALA A 7 37.13 -6.09 16.61
C ALA A 7 36.34 -5.13 15.71
N LEU A 8 36.39 -3.83 16.03
CA LEU A 8 35.86 -2.78 15.16
C LEU A 8 36.49 -2.90 13.78
N PRO A 9 35.72 -2.91 12.69
CA PRO A 9 36.25 -3.10 11.35
C PRO A 9 37.30 -2.03 11.01
N HIS A 10 38.38 -2.43 10.33
CA HIS A 10 39.42 -1.54 9.81
C HIS A 10 38.78 -0.46 8.89
N GLY A 11 39.44 0.65 8.68
CA GLY A 11 38.90 1.83 8.01
C GLY A 11 38.30 1.58 6.63
N GLU A 12 38.75 0.57 5.87
CA GLU A 12 38.17 0.16 4.58
C GLU A 12 36.86 -0.61 4.77
N ASP A 13 36.83 -1.58 5.66
CA ASP A 13 35.61 -2.35 6.01
C ASP A 13 34.47 -1.43 6.50
N ARG A 14 34.87 -0.36 7.23
CA ARG A 14 33.89 0.63 7.72
C ARG A 14 33.28 1.47 6.59
N LYS A 15 34.09 1.83 5.58
CA LYS A 15 33.59 2.56 4.40
C LYS A 15 32.63 1.67 3.57
N GLU A 16 33.02 0.44 3.34
CA GLU A 16 32.19 -0.52 2.60
C GLU A 16 30.85 -0.77 3.31
N MET A 17 30.88 -0.96 4.64
CA MET A 17 29.67 -1.11 5.44
C MET A 17 28.77 0.13 5.39
N LEU A 18 29.35 1.34 5.39
CA LEU A 18 28.58 2.58 5.25
C LEU A 18 27.93 2.70 3.87
N GLU A 19 28.62 2.33 2.81
CA GLU A 19 28.06 2.35 1.45
C GLU A 19 26.94 1.31 1.29
N LEU A 20 27.11 0.13 1.88
CA LEU A 20 26.06 -0.90 1.92
C LEU A 20 24.83 -0.39 2.68
N TYR A 21 25.03 0.24 3.84
CA TYR A 21 23.97 0.84 4.65
C TYR A 21 23.21 1.92 3.87
N LYS A 22 23.89 2.85 3.21
CA LYS A 22 23.26 3.87 2.35
C LYS A 22 22.47 3.26 1.19
N THR A 23 23.02 2.22 0.55
CA THR A 23 22.33 1.50 -0.53
C THR A 23 21.05 0.85 -0.02
N PHE A 24 21.09 0.29 1.18
CA PHE A 24 19.93 -0.31 1.82
C PHE A 24 18.86 0.72 2.18
N LEU A 25 19.26 1.88 2.72
CA LEU A 25 18.37 3.01 2.98
C LEU A 25 17.65 3.49 1.71
N ASN A 26 18.40 3.73 0.65
CA ASN A 26 17.82 4.10 -0.64
C ASN A 26 16.82 3.04 -1.15
N SER A 27 17.12 1.76 -0.96
CA SER A 27 16.21 0.66 -1.31
C SER A 27 14.91 0.69 -0.49
N ILE A 28 14.95 1.11 0.78
CA ILE A 28 13.76 1.29 1.63
C ILE A 28 12.93 2.47 1.14
N GLU A 29 13.57 3.59 0.87
CA GLU A 29 12.94 4.80 0.33
C GLU A 29 12.22 4.51 -0.99
N VAL A 30 12.91 3.88 -1.95
CA VAL A 30 12.32 3.47 -3.23
C VAL A 30 11.10 2.57 -3.04
N THR A 31 11.16 1.63 -2.10
CA THR A 31 10.02 0.74 -1.79
C THR A 31 8.83 1.54 -1.23
N THR A 32 9.08 2.50 -0.37
CA THR A 32 8.05 3.38 0.22
C THR A 32 7.42 4.27 -0.84
N ASN A 33 8.22 4.88 -1.70
CA ASN A 33 7.75 5.74 -2.80
C ASN A 33 6.90 4.96 -3.81
N ARG A 34 7.32 3.75 -4.19
CA ARG A 34 6.53 2.86 -5.06
C ARG A 34 5.18 2.49 -4.43
N ARG A 35 5.15 2.23 -3.14
CA ARG A 35 3.90 1.95 -2.42
C ARG A 35 2.95 3.14 -2.46
N GLN A 36 3.46 4.34 -2.20
CA GLN A 36 2.68 5.57 -2.24
C GLN A 36 2.13 5.87 -3.65
N GLN A 37 2.96 5.74 -4.68
CA GLN A 37 2.54 5.89 -6.07
C GLN A 37 1.46 4.87 -6.46
N SER A 38 1.60 3.62 -6.02
CA SER A 38 0.59 2.59 -6.27
C SER A 38 -0.72 2.89 -5.55
N ASN A 39 -0.69 3.43 -4.33
CA ASN A 39 -1.89 3.86 -3.63
C ASN A 39 -2.63 4.96 -4.41
N GLN A 40 -1.91 5.97 -4.88
CA GLN A 40 -2.49 7.05 -5.69
C GLN A 40 -3.07 6.52 -7.00
N PHE A 41 -2.37 5.61 -7.67
CA PHE A 41 -2.84 4.97 -8.88
C PHE A 41 -4.15 4.20 -8.67
N PHE A 42 -4.22 3.32 -7.67
CA PHE A 42 -5.42 2.54 -7.41
C PHE A 42 -6.60 3.42 -6.98
N ILE A 43 -6.38 4.43 -6.14
CA ILE A 43 -7.42 5.38 -5.75
C ILE A 43 -7.94 6.11 -6.98
N GLY A 44 -7.06 6.66 -7.81
CA GLY A 44 -7.44 7.37 -9.04
C GLY A 44 -8.22 6.48 -10.01
N LEU A 45 -7.73 5.25 -10.27
CA LEU A 45 -8.37 4.29 -11.16
C LEU A 45 -9.77 3.89 -10.65
N LEU A 46 -9.88 3.54 -9.38
CA LEU A 46 -11.14 3.16 -8.77
C LEU A 46 -12.13 4.34 -8.78
N THR A 47 -11.69 5.55 -8.45
CA THR A 47 -12.55 6.74 -8.51
C THR A 47 -13.03 7.03 -9.94
N ALA A 48 -12.14 6.88 -10.93
CA ALA A 48 -12.51 7.06 -12.34
C ALA A 48 -13.58 6.04 -12.79
N LEU A 49 -13.48 4.79 -12.37
CA LEU A 49 -14.51 3.77 -12.66
C LEU A 49 -15.87 4.13 -12.07
N LEU A 50 -15.93 4.69 -10.84
CA LEU A 50 -17.18 5.21 -10.28
C LEU A 50 -17.71 6.40 -11.07
N GLY A 51 -16.83 7.26 -11.58
CA GLY A 51 -17.18 8.36 -12.47
C GLY A 51 -17.89 7.90 -13.76
N VAL A 52 -17.42 6.79 -14.36
CA VAL A 52 -18.07 6.18 -15.53
C VAL A 52 -19.52 5.77 -15.22
N VAL A 53 -19.74 5.15 -14.06
CA VAL A 53 -21.12 4.78 -13.64
C VAL A 53 -21.97 6.03 -13.44
N GLY A 54 -21.44 7.05 -12.75
CA GLY A 54 -22.14 8.33 -12.55
C GLY A 54 -22.52 8.99 -13.86
N PHE A 55 -21.62 8.98 -14.84
CA PHE A 55 -21.89 9.51 -16.18
C PHE A 55 -23.01 8.73 -16.90
N VAL A 56 -22.98 7.39 -16.86
CA VAL A 56 -24.01 6.55 -17.51
C VAL A 56 -25.38 6.75 -16.86
N LEU A 57 -25.42 6.86 -15.53
CA LEU A 57 -26.69 7.05 -14.81
C LEU A 57 -27.26 8.46 -14.98
N SER A 58 -26.43 9.48 -15.21
CA SER A 58 -26.87 10.86 -15.43
C SER A 58 -27.27 11.16 -16.88
N SER A 59 -26.87 10.31 -17.83
CA SER A 59 -27.14 10.53 -19.26
C SER A 59 -28.60 10.33 -19.59
N GLU A 60 -29.27 11.38 -20.10
CA GLU A 60 -30.68 11.32 -20.48
C GLU A 60 -30.98 10.29 -21.58
N HIS A 61 -30.03 10.13 -22.51
CA HIS A 61 -30.16 9.16 -23.61
C HIS A 61 -30.12 7.71 -23.14
N LEU A 62 -29.56 7.43 -21.96
CA LEU A 62 -29.41 6.09 -21.39
C LEU A 62 -30.41 5.80 -20.27
N LYS A 63 -31.26 6.77 -19.88
CA LYS A 63 -32.27 6.57 -18.82
C LYS A 63 -33.25 5.45 -19.13
N GLU A 64 -33.64 5.31 -20.39
CA GLU A 64 -34.56 4.26 -20.83
C GLU A 64 -33.91 2.92 -21.12
N ALA A 65 -32.58 2.92 -21.27
CA ALA A 65 -31.78 1.73 -21.58
C ALA A 65 -31.36 0.95 -20.31
N LYS A 66 -32.34 0.44 -19.54
CA LYS A 66 -32.12 -0.29 -18.28
C LYS A 66 -31.07 -1.40 -18.39
N MET A 67 -31.08 -2.16 -19.49
CA MET A 67 -30.11 -3.24 -19.72
C MET A 67 -28.68 -2.72 -19.84
N ILE A 68 -28.45 -1.55 -20.44
CA ILE A 68 -27.13 -0.94 -20.54
C ILE A 68 -26.69 -0.49 -19.14
N GLN A 69 -27.55 0.21 -18.40
CA GLN A 69 -27.23 0.64 -17.03
C GLN A 69 -26.89 -0.56 -16.13
N PHE A 70 -27.71 -1.62 -16.16
CA PHE A 70 -27.45 -2.88 -15.45
C PHE A 70 -26.07 -3.44 -15.80
N SER A 71 -25.80 -3.60 -17.11
CA SER A 71 -24.54 -4.19 -17.58
C SER A 71 -23.33 -3.38 -17.15
N VAL A 72 -23.38 -2.05 -17.27
CA VAL A 72 -22.28 -1.16 -16.86
C VAL A 72 -22.05 -1.24 -15.35
N MET A 73 -23.12 -1.14 -14.55
CA MET A 73 -23.00 -1.21 -13.07
C MET A 73 -22.43 -2.57 -12.63
N LEU A 74 -22.88 -3.66 -13.25
CA LEU A 74 -22.40 -5.00 -12.93
C LEU A 74 -20.92 -5.17 -13.29
N VAL A 75 -20.54 -4.82 -14.54
CA VAL A 75 -19.15 -4.96 -15.02
C VAL A 75 -18.21 -4.07 -14.19
N VAL A 76 -18.56 -2.80 -13.97
CA VAL A 76 -17.75 -1.89 -13.17
C VAL A 76 -17.68 -2.35 -11.71
N GLY A 77 -18.79 -2.82 -11.15
CA GLY A 77 -18.82 -3.35 -9.79
C GLY A 77 -17.88 -4.54 -9.60
N ILE A 78 -17.94 -5.53 -10.50
CA ILE A 78 -17.06 -6.71 -10.46
C ILE A 78 -15.59 -6.29 -10.66
N THR A 79 -15.31 -5.46 -11.67
CA THR A 79 -13.96 -4.97 -11.96
C THR A 79 -13.38 -4.21 -10.77
N GLY A 80 -14.16 -3.32 -10.14
CA GLY A 80 -13.75 -2.57 -8.97
C GLY A 80 -13.44 -3.45 -7.76
N LEU A 81 -14.23 -4.51 -7.50
CA LEU A 81 -13.95 -5.48 -6.45
C LEU A 81 -12.64 -6.23 -6.71
N ILE A 82 -12.43 -6.71 -7.94
CA ILE A 82 -11.19 -7.42 -8.32
C ILE A 82 -9.99 -6.49 -8.13
N LEU A 83 -10.04 -5.26 -8.65
CA LEU A 83 -8.94 -4.29 -8.52
C LEU A 83 -8.65 -3.94 -7.05
N SER A 84 -9.69 -3.76 -6.23
CA SER A 84 -9.52 -3.52 -4.79
C SER A 84 -8.87 -4.72 -4.09
N GLY A 85 -9.20 -5.96 -4.49
CA GLY A 85 -8.56 -7.17 -4.00
C GLY A 85 -7.07 -7.25 -4.38
N VAL A 86 -6.74 -6.97 -5.64
CA VAL A 86 -5.36 -6.91 -6.14
C VAL A 86 -4.56 -5.84 -5.39
N TRP A 87 -5.14 -4.65 -5.19
CA TRP A 87 -4.50 -3.58 -4.43
C TRP A 87 -4.21 -4.00 -2.98
N ARG A 88 -5.17 -4.67 -2.33
CA ARG A 88 -4.98 -5.19 -0.96
C ARG A 88 -3.80 -6.15 -0.86
N GLU A 89 -3.67 -7.11 -1.77
CA GLU A 89 -2.57 -8.08 -1.76
C GLU A 89 -1.23 -7.41 -2.10
N TYR A 90 -1.22 -6.44 -3.02
CA TYR A 90 -0.04 -5.61 -3.30
C TYR A 90 0.44 -4.86 -2.06
N LEU A 91 -0.47 -4.20 -1.32
CA LEU A 91 -0.13 -3.49 -0.08
C LEU A 91 0.41 -4.43 1.00
N LYS A 92 -0.21 -5.59 1.16
CA LYS A 92 0.26 -6.61 2.11
C LYS A 92 1.69 -7.05 1.79
N SER A 93 1.96 -7.34 0.52
CA SER A 93 3.29 -7.77 0.05
C SER A 93 4.35 -6.68 0.29
N THR A 94 4.07 -5.43 -0.09
CA THR A 94 5.01 -4.31 0.10
C THR A 94 5.27 -3.99 1.56
N LEU A 95 4.27 -4.13 2.44
CA LEU A 95 4.45 -3.94 3.89
C LEU A 95 5.31 -5.06 4.51
N ILE A 96 5.15 -6.30 4.05
CA ILE A 96 6.02 -7.42 4.47
C ILE A 96 7.45 -7.16 4.00
N LEU A 97 7.63 -6.75 2.76
CA LEU A 97 8.95 -6.40 2.21
C LEU A 97 9.62 -5.27 3.00
N SER A 98 8.88 -4.21 3.33
CA SER A 98 9.38 -3.13 4.17
C SER A 98 9.84 -3.62 5.54
N LYS A 99 9.04 -4.48 6.20
CA LYS A 99 9.42 -5.09 7.48
C LYS A 99 10.70 -5.92 7.37
N ALA A 100 10.81 -6.73 6.31
CA ALA A 100 12.00 -7.55 6.08
C ALA A 100 13.25 -6.67 5.89
N LYS A 101 13.11 -5.55 5.16
CA LYS A 101 14.22 -4.59 4.99
C LYS A 101 14.65 -3.97 6.32
N PHE A 102 13.73 -3.54 7.16
CA PHE A 102 14.07 -3.02 8.49
C PHE A 102 14.69 -4.07 9.40
N SER A 103 14.27 -5.34 9.33
CA SER A 103 14.89 -6.42 10.11
C SER A 103 16.34 -6.71 9.71
N VAL A 104 16.76 -6.33 8.50
CA VAL A 104 18.15 -6.40 8.06
C VAL A 104 18.92 -5.11 8.43
N LEU A 105 18.26 -3.95 8.34
CA LEU A 105 18.88 -2.66 8.61
C LEU A 105 19.21 -2.47 10.08
N ASN A 106 18.31 -2.86 10.99
CA ASN A 106 18.51 -2.66 12.44
C ASN A 106 19.80 -3.29 12.97
N PRO A 107 20.15 -4.57 12.67
CA PRO A 107 21.42 -5.14 13.08
C PRO A 107 22.65 -4.47 12.45
N MET A 108 22.49 -3.77 11.32
CA MET A 108 23.58 -2.97 10.74
C MET A 108 23.82 -1.71 11.56
N GLU A 109 22.77 -1.08 12.09
CA GLU A 109 22.88 0.09 12.96
C GLU A 109 23.61 -0.20 14.27
N ASP A 110 23.48 -1.41 14.82
CA ASP A 110 24.16 -1.81 16.04
C ASP A 110 25.70 -1.70 15.94
N LYS A 111 26.23 -1.66 14.71
CA LYS A 111 27.65 -1.50 14.43
C LYS A 111 28.10 -0.03 14.33
N PHE A 112 27.17 0.92 14.37
CA PHE A 112 27.46 2.35 14.35
C PHE A 112 27.35 2.96 15.74
N VAL A 113 28.00 4.11 15.92
CA VAL A 113 27.96 4.85 17.19
C VAL A 113 26.60 5.48 17.47
N VAL A 114 25.84 5.73 16.41
CA VAL A 114 24.50 6.35 16.47
C VAL A 114 23.52 5.44 15.74
N GLN A 115 22.35 5.22 16.32
CA GLN A 115 21.32 4.31 15.83
C GLN A 115 20.01 5.09 15.54
N PRO A 116 19.99 5.96 14.51
CA PRO A 116 18.91 6.92 14.30
C PRO A 116 17.54 6.27 14.10
N PHE A 117 17.43 5.11 13.43
CA PHE A 117 16.14 4.45 13.22
C PHE A 117 15.65 3.70 14.45
N SER A 118 16.56 3.12 15.22
CA SER A 118 16.22 2.50 16.51
C SER A 118 15.74 3.54 17.50
N ASP A 119 16.40 4.68 17.56
CA ASP A 119 16.02 5.81 18.42
C ASP A 119 14.67 6.42 17.97
N GLU A 120 14.50 6.65 16.67
CA GLU A 120 13.22 7.12 16.09
C GLU A 120 12.08 6.15 16.43
N TYR A 121 12.29 4.84 16.25
CA TYR A 121 11.28 3.85 16.57
C TYR A 121 10.86 3.87 18.05
N ASN A 122 11.82 4.03 18.97
CA ASN A 122 11.54 4.12 20.39
C ASN A 122 10.76 5.39 20.73
N LEU A 123 11.12 6.53 20.16
CA LEU A 123 10.38 7.80 20.32
C LEU A 123 8.96 7.70 19.77
N LEU A 124 8.78 7.13 18.59
CA LEU A 124 7.45 6.95 17.99
C LEU A 124 6.56 6.03 18.83
N LYS A 125 7.15 5.01 19.47
CA LYS A 125 6.42 4.13 20.37
C LYS A 125 6.01 4.84 21.65
N GLU A 126 6.87 5.71 22.18
CA GLU A 126 6.59 6.52 23.36
C GLU A 126 5.48 7.55 23.10
N TRP A 127 5.39 8.08 21.88
CA TRP A 127 4.40 9.10 21.48
C TRP A 127 3.08 8.51 20.94
N ASP A 128 2.82 7.23 21.17
CA ASP A 128 1.61 6.55 20.68
C ASP A 128 1.34 6.75 19.16
N TYR A 129 2.41 6.79 18.36
CA TYR A 129 2.32 7.02 16.94
C TYR A 129 1.45 5.97 16.22
N VAL A 130 0.42 6.44 15.52
CA VAL A 130 -0.41 5.58 14.69
C VAL A 130 0.35 5.16 13.44
N ASN A 131 0.67 3.88 13.34
CA ASN A 131 1.37 3.34 12.19
C ASN A 131 0.52 3.48 10.91
N LEU A 132 0.93 4.40 10.02
CA LEU A 132 0.25 4.68 8.75
C LEU A 132 0.05 3.42 7.88
N GLY A 133 0.98 2.47 7.94
CA GLY A 133 0.83 1.20 7.24
C GLY A 133 -0.36 0.35 7.71
N LYS A 134 -0.86 0.57 8.94
CA LYS A 134 -2.12 -0.05 9.41
C LYS A 134 -3.33 0.61 8.77
N LEU A 135 -3.32 1.94 8.65
CA LEU A 135 -4.38 2.71 8.00
C LEU A 135 -4.47 2.43 6.51
N GLU A 136 -3.34 2.36 5.83
CA GLU A 136 -3.28 2.04 4.39
C GLU A 136 -3.96 0.70 4.06
N LYS A 137 -3.91 -0.29 4.94
CA LYS A 137 -4.58 -1.60 4.72
C LYS A 137 -6.10 -1.52 4.70
N ILE A 138 -6.68 -0.48 5.29
CA ILE A 138 -8.13 -0.28 5.36
C ILE A 138 -8.65 0.32 4.06
N LEU A 139 -7.84 1.11 3.34
CA LEU A 139 -8.25 1.81 2.12
C LEU A 139 -8.85 0.89 1.05
N PRO A 140 -8.22 -0.24 0.66
CA PRO A 140 -8.83 -1.15 -0.31
C PRO A 140 -10.16 -1.73 0.16
N LEU A 141 -10.30 -2.01 1.46
CA LEU A 141 -11.55 -2.52 2.04
C LEU A 141 -12.67 -1.48 1.97
N LEU A 142 -12.36 -0.22 2.27
CA LEU A 142 -13.31 0.89 2.14
C LEU A 142 -13.75 1.06 0.67
N MET A 143 -12.82 0.92 -0.27
CA MET A 143 -13.12 1.00 -1.70
C MET A 143 -13.95 -0.18 -2.22
N MET A 144 -13.93 -1.34 -1.56
CA MET A 144 -14.81 -2.46 -1.93
C MET A 144 -16.29 -2.15 -1.69
N ILE A 145 -16.63 -1.30 -0.71
CA ILE A 145 -18.01 -1.00 -0.32
C ILE A 145 -18.85 -0.43 -1.48
N PRO A 146 -18.44 0.68 -2.14
CA PRO A 146 -19.22 1.25 -3.24
C PRO A 146 -19.37 0.26 -4.40
N TYR A 147 -18.39 -0.58 -4.69
CA TYR A 147 -18.48 -1.58 -5.75
C TYR A 147 -19.44 -2.73 -5.41
N ALA A 148 -19.44 -3.19 -4.16
CA ALA A 148 -20.43 -4.17 -3.70
C ALA A 148 -21.85 -3.58 -3.77
N LEU A 149 -22.04 -2.31 -3.42
CA LEU A 149 -23.31 -1.60 -3.56
C LEU A 149 -23.74 -1.47 -5.02
N LEU A 150 -22.81 -1.19 -5.95
CA LEU A 150 -23.14 -1.14 -7.38
C LEU A 150 -23.67 -2.47 -7.90
N ILE A 151 -23.05 -3.59 -7.53
CA ILE A 151 -23.52 -4.92 -7.90
C ILE A 151 -24.93 -5.15 -7.31
N PHE A 152 -25.14 -4.84 -6.05
CA PHE A 152 -26.45 -4.98 -5.43
C PHE A 152 -27.51 -4.13 -6.14
N LEU A 153 -27.22 -2.85 -6.38
CA LEU A 153 -28.13 -1.94 -7.07
C LEU A 153 -28.42 -2.37 -8.52
N SER A 154 -27.45 -2.97 -9.21
CA SER A 154 -27.67 -3.49 -10.56
C SER A 154 -28.78 -4.56 -10.56
N PHE A 155 -28.76 -5.47 -9.60
CA PHE A 155 -29.83 -6.49 -9.48
C PHE A 155 -31.19 -5.88 -9.10
N VAL A 156 -31.21 -4.87 -8.22
CA VAL A 156 -32.46 -4.15 -7.90
C VAL A 156 -33.04 -3.46 -9.14
N LEU A 157 -32.18 -2.90 -9.99
CA LEU A 157 -32.60 -2.27 -11.25
C LEU A 157 -33.21 -3.28 -12.23
N LEU A 158 -32.66 -4.52 -12.28
CA LEU A 158 -33.14 -5.58 -13.15
C LEU A 158 -34.51 -6.11 -12.71
N LEU A 159 -34.83 -6.08 -11.41
CA LEU A 159 -36.10 -6.58 -10.85
C LEU A 159 -37.26 -5.57 -10.92
N ARG A 160 -36.95 -4.31 -11.27
CA ARG A 160 -37.93 -3.24 -11.48
C ARG A 160 -38.25 -3.02 -12.96
#